data_83e0509af89ffd165c0e907abcacfc8e
#
_entry.id   83e0509af89ffd165c0e907abcacfc8e
#
_cell.length_a   1.000
_cell.length_b   1.000
_cell.length_c   1.000
_cell.angle_alpha   90.00
_cell.angle_beta   90.00
_cell.angle_gamma   90.00
#
_symmetry.space_group_name_H-M   'P 1'
#
loop_
_entity.id
_entity.type
_entity.pdbx_description
1 polymer ?
#
loop_
_entity_poly.entity_id
_entity_poly.type
_entity_poly.pdbx_seq_one_letter_code
_entity_poly.pdbx_strand_id
1 'polypeptide(L)'
;WDEDHIPDQQSGMVNDSKSIEHSDTDSAKLVNTKEVNGEKHHIYELNFGCIGNNSVRVNYKLNGEDKFTQFEFNVLDKLSSTIETHSDFVATQTQDNDTSSPTYGIYSDWYFASGKDSTQRSHWGDDWSHDNINFMAMKNYLDPKASEVESIEEYLVDFMWNSYMKNSHDTFAVANYLSDSGIYGGGANPYSRTYSEVMEATGFFNMYRIEKAYPNLINYRKSAEWYLEKAYGIYSNRVSASPIGFYGEQQIPDMIEALYAEGLTDEGDNLKVLFA
;
A
#
# COMPACT_ATOMS: atom_id res chain seq x y z
N TRP A 1 -22.24 5.46 -34.52
CA TRP A 1 -21.32 6.01 -35.54
C TRP A 1 -21.79 5.40 -36.85
N ASP A 2 -22.29 6.19 -37.76
CA ASP A 2 -22.74 5.72 -39.09
C ASP A 2 -21.52 5.58 -40.02
N GLU A 3 -21.72 4.93 -41.19
CA GLU A 3 -20.61 4.58 -42.09
C GLU A 3 -19.89 5.81 -42.66
N ASP A 4 -20.50 7.00 -42.59
CA ASP A 4 -19.92 8.26 -43.07
C ASP A 4 -18.94 8.89 -42.05
N HIS A 5 -18.80 8.31 -40.86
CA HIS A 5 -17.95 8.77 -39.74
C HIS A 5 -16.85 7.80 -39.38
N ILE A 6 -16.39 6.96 -40.34
CA ILE A 6 -15.21 6.12 -40.12
C ILE A 6 -14.02 7.05 -39.85
N PRO A 7 -13.33 6.93 -38.69
CA PRO A 7 -12.12 7.68 -38.46
C PRO A 7 -11.14 7.41 -39.59
N ASP A 8 -10.63 8.47 -40.22
CA ASP A 8 -9.55 8.34 -41.19
C ASP A 8 -8.44 7.50 -40.55
N GLN A 9 -7.86 6.51 -41.24
CA GLN A 9 -6.99 5.47 -40.67
C GLN A 9 -5.66 5.98 -40.08
N GLN A 10 -5.54 7.28 -39.89
CA GLN A 10 -4.42 7.90 -39.18
C GLN A 10 -4.79 8.17 -37.72
N SER A 11 -4.90 7.11 -36.93
CA SER A 11 -4.78 7.24 -35.47
C SER A 11 -3.31 7.51 -35.16
N GLY A 12 -2.97 8.76 -34.90
CA GLY A 12 -1.65 9.10 -34.37
C GLY A 12 -1.61 8.81 -32.87
N MET A 13 -0.74 7.94 -32.41
CA MET A 13 -0.39 7.85 -30.98
C MET A 13 0.63 8.96 -30.70
N VAL A 14 0.34 9.79 -29.70
CA VAL A 14 1.24 10.86 -29.27
C VAL A 14 1.67 10.54 -27.84
N ASN A 15 2.96 10.39 -27.64
CA ASN A 15 3.56 10.27 -26.31
C ASN A 15 3.94 11.68 -25.82
N ASP A 16 3.34 12.12 -24.72
CA ASP A 16 3.50 13.48 -24.18
C ASP A 16 4.64 13.60 -23.15
N SER A 17 5.37 12.51 -22.88
CA SER A 17 6.54 12.55 -22.01
C SER A 17 7.73 13.16 -22.76
N LYS A 18 8.09 14.39 -22.41
CA LYS A 18 9.20 15.17 -23.00
C LYS A 18 10.61 14.58 -22.75
N SER A 19 10.74 13.40 -22.20
CA SER A 19 12.03 12.82 -21.79
C SER A 19 12.28 11.38 -22.24
N ILE A 20 11.36 10.75 -22.99
CA ILE A 20 11.51 9.35 -23.44
C ILE A 20 11.47 9.34 -24.97
N GLU A 21 12.50 8.75 -25.60
CA GLU A 21 12.52 8.52 -27.03
C GLU A 21 11.30 7.67 -27.41
N HIS A 22 10.56 8.12 -28.42
CA HIS A 22 9.43 7.37 -28.96
C HIS A 22 9.93 6.01 -29.44
N SER A 23 9.30 4.98 -28.94
CA SER A 23 9.54 3.61 -29.45
C SER A 23 8.75 3.47 -30.76
N ASP A 24 9.41 2.97 -31.80
CA ASP A 24 8.79 2.61 -33.08
C ASP A 24 7.76 1.46 -32.97
N THR A 25 7.45 1.03 -31.75
CA THR A 25 6.56 -0.09 -31.42
C THR A 25 5.14 0.32 -31.05
N ASP A 26 4.85 1.61 -30.95
CA ASP A 26 3.48 2.08 -30.67
C ASP A 26 2.57 1.76 -31.84
N SER A 27 1.46 1.10 -31.58
CA SER A 27 0.51 0.73 -32.63
C SER A 27 -0.95 0.71 -32.16
N ALA A 28 -1.85 1.06 -33.07
CA ALA A 28 -3.27 0.83 -32.93
C ALA A 28 -3.72 -0.05 -34.09
N LYS A 29 -4.26 -1.23 -33.81
CA LYS A 29 -4.66 -2.22 -34.80
C LYS A 29 -6.15 -2.51 -34.68
N LEU A 30 -6.92 -2.33 -35.74
CA LEU A 30 -8.31 -2.79 -35.79
C LEU A 30 -8.34 -4.33 -35.68
N VAL A 31 -8.93 -4.86 -34.63
CA VAL A 31 -9.01 -6.30 -34.38
C VAL A 31 -10.40 -6.87 -34.59
N ASN A 32 -11.44 -6.04 -34.48
CA ASN A 32 -12.81 -6.49 -34.68
C ASN A 32 -13.74 -5.34 -34.99
N THR A 33 -14.88 -5.68 -35.61
CA THR A 33 -16.02 -4.78 -35.77
C THR A 33 -17.26 -5.52 -35.30
N LYS A 34 -18.01 -4.92 -34.39
CA LYS A 34 -19.28 -5.46 -33.87
C LYS A 34 -20.42 -4.52 -34.16
N GLU A 35 -21.57 -5.08 -34.46
CA GLU A 35 -22.83 -4.33 -34.51
C GLU A 35 -23.53 -4.42 -33.15
N VAL A 36 -23.86 -3.27 -32.58
CA VAL A 36 -24.57 -3.18 -31.29
C VAL A 36 -25.70 -2.17 -31.47
N ASN A 37 -26.94 -2.59 -31.30
CA ASN A 37 -28.15 -1.75 -31.48
C ASN A 37 -28.24 -1.06 -32.84
N GLY A 38 -27.75 -1.69 -33.93
CA GLY A 38 -27.75 -1.13 -35.27
C GLY A 38 -26.58 -0.19 -35.57
N GLU A 39 -25.65 -0.03 -34.63
CA GLU A 39 -24.45 0.79 -34.80
C GLU A 39 -23.19 -0.08 -34.91
N LYS A 40 -22.30 0.29 -35.82
CA LYS A 40 -20.99 -0.39 -35.97
C LYS A 40 -20.01 0.17 -34.95
N HIS A 41 -19.42 -0.75 -34.17
CA HIS A 41 -18.35 -0.47 -33.21
C HIS A 41 -17.05 -1.09 -33.70
N HIS A 42 -16.02 -0.27 -33.89
CA HIS A 42 -14.67 -0.72 -34.21
C HIS A 42 -13.87 -0.93 -32.92
N ILE A 43 -13.25 -2.09 -32.82
CA ILE A 43 -12.45 -2.49 -31.66
C ILE A 43 -10.99 -2.49 -32.07
N TYR A 44 -10.18 -1.64 -31.41
CA TYR A 44 -8.76 -1.54 -31.65
C TYR A 44 -7.98 -2.17 -30.49
N GLU A 45 -6.95 -2.91 -30.82
CA GLU A 45 -5.88 -3.31 -29.91
C GLU A 45 -4.84 -2.19 -29.92
N LEU A 46 -4.53 -1.67 -28.72
CA LEU A 46 -3.51 -0.65 -28.52
C LEU A 46 -2.26 -1.29 -27.93
N ASN A 47 -1.11 -0.99 -28.49
CA ASN A 47 0.18 -1.37 -27.95
C ASN A 47 1.00 -0.11 -27.70
N PHE A 48 1.41 0.08 -26.44
CA PHE A 48 2.25 1.20 -26.02
C PHE A 48 3.66 0.70 -25.79
N GLY A 49 4.62 1.29 -26.50
CA GLY A 49 6.04 0.94 -26.39
C GLY A 49 6.76 1.59 -25.21
N CYS A 50 6.10 2.58 -24.55
CA CYS A 50 6.69 3.34 -23.45
C CYS A 50 5.81 3.31 -22.21
N ILE A 51 6.47 3.26 -21.04
CA ILE A 51 5.85 3.49 -19.74
C ILE A 51 5.58 5.00 -19.57
N GLY A 52 4.55 5.34 -18.82
CA GLY A 52 4.16 6.72 -18.52
C GLY A 52 2.88 7.15 -19.21
N ASN A 53 2.68 8.46 -19.33
CA ASN A 53 1.48 9.00 -19.96
C ASN A 53 1.55 8.86 -21.48
N ASN A 54 0.59 8.16 -22.02
CA ASN A 54 0.41 7.96 -23.45
C ASN A 54 -0.96 8.46 -23.84
N SER A 55 -1.11 8.96 -25.08
CA SER A 55 -2.40 9.39 -25.58
C SER A 55 -2.72 8.74 -26.92
N VAL A 56 -4.00 8.46 -27.14
CA VAL A 56 -4.54 7.99 -28.41
C VAL A 56 -5.51 9.03 -28.92
N ARG A 57 -5.22 9.57 -30.08
CA ARG A 57 -6.08 10.55 -30.76
C ARG A 57 -6.80 9.88 -31.89
N VAL A 58 -8.13 9.93 -31.85
CA VAL A 58 -9.03 9.49 -32.93
C VAL A 58 -9.50 10.71 -33.72
N ASN A 59 -9.07 10.80 -34.96
CA ASN A 59 -9.52 11.86 -35.86
C ASN A 59 -10.74 11.39 -36.65
N TYR A 60 -11.71 12.26 -36.84
CA TYR A 60 -12.96 11.96 -37.61
C TYR A 60 -13.52 13.22 -38.24
N LYS A 61 -14.46 13.04 -39.18
CA LYS A 61 -15.22 14.16 -39.76
C LYS A 61 -16.63 14.19 -39.18
N LEU A 62 -17.08 15.36 -38.79
CA LEU A 62 -18.45 15.60 -38.36
C LEU A 62 -18.98 16.81 -39.14
N ASN A 63 -20.05 16.60 -39.93
CA ASN A 63 -20.64 17.61 -40.79
C ASN A 63 -19.61 18.27 -41.75
N GLY A 64 -18.64 17.48 -42.24
CA GLY A 64 -17.59 17.96 -43.16
C GLY A 64 -16.40 18.67 -42.46
N GLU A 65 -16.46 18.89 -41.17
CA GLU A 65 -15.37 19.47 -40.37
C GLU A 65 -14.50 18.38 -39.73
N ASP A 66 -13.19 18.60 -39.74
CA ASP A 66 -12.24 17.72 -39.03
C ASP A 66 -12.37 17.91 -37.52
N LYS A 67 -12.58 16.81 -36.82
CA LYS A 67 -12.70 16.72 -35.35
C LYS A 67 -11.76 15.66 -34.83
N PHE A 68 -11.50 15.67 -33.52
CA PHE A 68 -10.80 14.60 -32.87
C PHE A 68 -11.33 14.38 -31.45
N THR A 69 -11.08 13.17 -30.94
CA THR A 69 -11.23 12.81 -29.53
C THR A 69 -9.91 12.22 -29.08
N GLN A 70 -9.45 12.60 -27.91
CA GLN A 70 -8.21 12.11 -27.32
C GLN A 70 -8.51 11.34 -26.04
N PHE A 71 -7.82 10.21 -25.88
CA PHE A 71 -7.87 9.37 -24.68
C PHE A 71 -6.47 9.32 -24.09
N GLU A 72 -6.39 9.51 -22.77
CA GLU A 72 -5.14 9.43 -22.01
C GLU A 72 -5.03 8.07 -21.33
N PHE A 73 -3.85 7.47 -21.39
CA PHE A 73 -3.52 6.19 -20.77
C PHE A 73 -2.24 6.34 -19.97
N ASN A 74 -2.27 5.96 -18.71
CA ASN A 74 -1.05 5.82 -17.91
C ASN A 74 -0.59 4.36 -17.99
N VAL A 75 0.48 4.12 -18.75
CA VAL A 75 1.08 2.80 -18.92
C VAL A 75 2.10 2.58 -17.82
N LEU A 76 1.84 1.61 -16.98
CA LEU A 76 2.71 1.23 -15.89
C LEU A 76 3.61 0.06 -16.32
N ASP A 77 4.73 -0.11 -15.62
CA ASP A 77 5.51 -1.32 -15.69
C ASP A 77 4.71 -2.52 -15.15
N LYS A 78 5.26 -3.72 -15.26
CA LYS A 78 4.63 -4.90 -14.67
C LYS A 78 4.35 -4.63 -13.20
N LEU A 79 3.15 -5.01 -12.74
CA LEU A 79 2.74 -4.79 -11.35
C LEU A 79 3.76 -5.36 -10.36
N SER A 80 4.33 -6.54 -10.65
CA SER A 80 5.38 -7.14 -9.81
C SER A 80 6.63 -6.25 -9.70
N SER A 81 7.13 -5.70 -10.81
CA SER A 81 8.28 -4.79 -10.80
C SER A 81 7.96 -3.49 -10.06
N THR A 82 6.75 -2.98 -10.22
CA THR A 82 6.31 -1.75 -9.52
C THR A 82 6.24 -1.99 -8.01
N ILE A 83 5.68 -3.11 -7.58
CA ILE A 83 5.59 -3.49 -6.16
C ILE A 83 7.00 -3.66 -5.56
N GLU A 84 7.89 -4.37 -6.26
CA GLU A 84 9.27 -4.60 -5.82
C GLU A 84 10.04 -3.27 -5.70
N THR A 85 9.96 -2.41 -6.71
CA THR A 85 10.59 -1.08 -6.68
C THR A 85 10.06 -0.22 -5.56
N HIS A 86 8.74 -0.26 -5.33
CA HIS A 86 8.12 0.53 -4.27
C HIS A 86 8.51 0.01 -2.88
N SER A 87 8.51 -1.31 -2.65
CA SER A 87 8.95 -1.87 -1.37
C SER A 87 10.41 -1.57 -1.06
N ASP A 88 11.29 -1.65 -2.07
CA ASP A 88 12.69 -1.28 -1.92
C ASP A 88 12.86 0.22 -1.59
N PHE A 89 12.07 1.08 -2.24
CA PHE A 89 12.04 2.51 -1.93
C PHE A 89 11.58 2.77 -0.49
N VAL A 90 10.52 2.13 -0.03
CA VAL A 90 10.04 2.29 1.35
C VAL A 90 11.11 1.86 2.35
N ALA A 91 11.72 0.68 2.16
CA ALA A 91 12.74 0.16 3.07
C ALA A 91 14.04 0.99 3.09
N THR A 92 14.44 1.57 1.94
CA THR A 92 15.78 2.18 1.80
C THR A 92 15.77 3.70 1.80
N GLN A 93 14.67 4.33 1.40
CA GLN A 93 14.60 5.78 1.22
C GLN A 93 13.69 6.48 2.23
N THR A 94 12.71 5.77 2.79
CA THR A 94 11.77 6.37 3.76
C THR A 94 12.05 5.95 5.19
N GLN A 95 12.76 4.85 5.43
CA GLN A 95 13.10 4.41 6.78
C GLN A 95 14.17 5.30 7.42
N ASP A 96 13.93 5.71 8.66
CA ASP A 96 14.93 6.40 9.48
C ASP A 96 15.95 5.39 10.03
N ASN A 97 17.13 5.39 9.42
CA ASN A 97 18.23 4.48 9.76
C ASN A 97 19.24 5.09 10.76
N ASP A 98 18.99 6.29 11.29
CA ASP A 98 19.82 6.89 12.30
C ASP A 98 19.51 6.30 13.69
N THR A 99 20.35 5.39 14.15
CA THR A 99 20.19 4.74 15.48
C THR A 99 20.22 5.71 16.67
N SER A 100 20.66 6.94 16.46
CA SER A 100 20.61 8.01 17.48
C SER A 100 19.30 8.81 17.43
N SER A 101 18.52 8.64 16.38
CA SER A 101 17.22 9.30 16.21
C SER A 101 16.18 8.74 17.17
N PRO A 102 15.35 9.59 17.78
CA PRO A 102 14.21 9.11 18.58
C PRO A 102 13.14 8.42 17.74
N THR A 103 13.24 8.50 16.42
CA THR A 103 12.32 7.88 15.45
C THR A 103 12.99 6.77 14.64
N TYR A 104 14.14 6.25 15.13
CA TYR A 104 14.83 5.14 14.48
C TYR A 104 13.87 4.00 14.13
N GLY A 105 13.93 3.53 12.90
CA GLY A 105 13.07 2.49 12.35
C GLY A 105 11.75 2.96 11.74
N ILE A 106 11.33 4.22 11.93
CA ILE A 106 10.09 4.74 11.36
C ILE A 106 10.13 4.74 9.82
N TYR A 107 9.01 4.44 9.17
CA TYR A 107 8.82 4.76 7.76
C TYR A 107 8.26 6.18 7.66
N SER A 108 9.10 7.11 7.21
CA SER A 108 8.70 8.52 7.05
C SER A 108 7.88 8.72 5.78
N ASP A 109 6.99 9.71 5.81
CA ASP A 109 6.27 10.13 4.62
C ASP A 109 7.22 10.83 3.64
N TRP A 110 7.06 10.52 2.35
CA TRP A 110 7.85 11.15 1.30
C TRP A 110 7.06 12.24 0.57
N TYR A 111 7.54 13.46 0.62
CA TYR A 111 6.95 14.56 -0.16
C TYR A 111 7.50 14.57 -1.58
N PHE A 112 6.77 13.99 -2.53
CA PHE A 112 7.15 13.96 -3.94
C PHE A 112 7.42 15.35 -4.53
N ALA A 113 6.70 16.37 -4.12
CA ALA A 113 6.86 17.73 -4.61
C ALA A 113 8.22 18.35 -4.26
N SER A 114 8.83 17.95 -3.16
CA SER A 114 10.12 18.46 -2.69
C SER A 114 11.28 17.49 -2.86
N GLY A 115 10.98 16.21 -3.17
CA GLY A 115 11.96 15.14 -3.20
C GLY A 115 12.66 14.91 -1.85
N LYS A 116 11.96 15.21 -0.76
CA LYS A 116 12.46 15.06 0.61
C LYS A 116 11.49 14.23 1.42
N ASP A 117 12.05 13.44 2.33
CA ASP A 117 11.28 12.78 3.36
C ASP A 117 10.61 13.81 4.27
N SER A 118 9.46 13.44 4.81
CA SER A 118 8.85 14.20 5.87
C SER A 118 9.51 13.85 7.18
N THR A 119 10.57 14.55 7.53
CA THR A 119 11.14 14.50 8.88
C THR A 119 10.32 15.30 9.89
N GLN A 120 9.24 15.95 9.46
CA GLN A 120 8.33 16.66 10.34
C GLN A 120 7.46 15.64 11.08
N ARG A 121 7.82 15.36 12.31
CA ARG A 121 7.14 14.41 13.19
C ARG A 121 5.65 14.67 13.36
N SER A 122 5.22 15.94 13.24
CA SER A 122 3.81 16.34 13.29
C SER A 122 2.97 15.83 12.12
N HIS A 123 3.58 15.31 11.08
CA HIS A 123 2.91 14.76 9.91
C HIS A 123 2.95 13.23 9.85
N TRP A 124 3.73 12.57 10.71
CA TRP A 124 3.69 11.12 10.79
C TRP A 124 2.54 10.67 11.68
N GLY A 125 1.80 9.71 11.20
CA GLY A 125 0.61 9.17 11.84
C GLY A 125 -0.62 9.37 10.96
N ASP A 126 -1.80 9.13 11.52
CA ASP A 126 -3.04 9.17 10.76
C ASP A 126 -3.09 8.09 9.66
N ASP A 127 -3.84 8.29 8.59
CA ASP A 127 -4.11 7.31 7.56
C ASP A 127 -2.89 6.93 6.71
N TRP A 128 -1.94 7.83 6.58
CA TRP A 128 -0.90 7.78 5.54
C TRP A 128 0.35 7.00 5.97
N SER A 129 0.81 7.27 7.16
CA SER A 129 2.12 6.79 7.60
C SER A 129 2.06 5.35 8.13
N HIS A 130 0.95 4.99 8.77
CA HIS A 130 0.70 3.64 9.26
C HIS A 130 0.46 2.63 8.12
N ASP A 131 0.11 3.09 6.91
CA ASP A 131 -0.16 2.20 5.78
C ASP A 131 1.11 1.56 5.20
N ASN A 132 2.25 2.20 5.36
CA ASN A 132 3.53 1.68 4.90
C ASN A 132 3.84 0.28 5.47
N ILE A 133 3.59 0.07 6.75
CA ILE A 133 3.84 -1.24 7.38
C ILE A 133 2.91 -2.33 6.84
N ASN A 134 1.64 -2.00 6.53
CA ASN A 134 0.73 -2.93 5.90
C ASN A 134 1.23 -3.39 4.54
N PHE A 135 1.60 -2.44 3.69
CA PHE A 135 2.14 -2.74 2.38
C PHE A 135 3.40 -3.60 2.48
N MET A 136 4.38 -3.20 3.30
CA MET A 136 5.65 -3.90 3.46
C MET A 136 5.45 -5.32 3.97
N ALA A 137 4.64 -5.50 5.01
CA ALA A 137 4.42 -6.80 5.63
C ALA A 137 3.59 -7.74 4.73
N MET A 138 2.55 -7.24 4.06
CA MET A 138 1.76 -8.05 3.13
C MET A 138 2.57 -8.47 1.90
N LYS A 139 3.37 -7.57 1.33
CA LYS A 139 4.27 -7.89 0.21
C LYS A 139 5.26 -8.97 0.60
N ASN A 140 5.91 -8.83 1.76
CA ASN A 140 6.94 -9.76 2.19
C ASN A 140 6.38 -11.11 2.70
N TYR A 141 5.14 -11.18 3.08
CA TYR A 141 4.47 -12.46 3.29
C TYR A 141 4.30 -13.25 1.98
N LEU A 142 4.00 -12.55 0.87
CA LEU A 142 3.79 -13.18 -0.44
C LEU A 142 5.09 -13.40 -1.23
N ASP A 143 6.01 -12.44 -1.15
CA ASP A 143 7.29 -12.43 -1.88
C ASP A 143 8.37 -11.80 -0.99
N PRO A 144 9.01 -12.62 -0.11
CA PRO A 144 9.91 -12.13 0.91
C PRO A 144 11.28 -11.74 0.37
N LYS A 145 11.80 -10.62 0.88
CA LYS A 145 13.17 -10.16 0.68
C LYS A 145 13.80 -9.90 2.06
N ALA A 146 14.91 -10.57 2.36
CA ALA A 146 15.53 -10.55 3.69
C ALA A 146 15.74 -9.12 4.23
N SER A 147 16.32 -8.22 3.42
CA SER A 147 16.56 -6.82 3.83
C SER A 147 15.28 -6.03 4.12
N GLU A 148 14.18 -6.34 3.45
CA GLU A 148 12.90 -5.71 3.71
C GLU A 148 12.26 -6.27 4.99
N VAL A 149 12.41 -7.57 5.26
CA VAL A 149 11.94 -8.18 6.51
C VAL A 149 12.73 -7.68 7.71
N GLU A 150 14.04 -7.47 7.57
CA GLU A 150 14.85 -6.79 8.59
C GLU A 150 14.35 -5.35 8.85
N SER A 151 14.04 -4.60 7.80
CA SER A 151 13.46 -3.26 7.87
C SER A 151 12.10 -3.26 8.58
N ILE A 152 11.21 -4.23 8.27
CA ILE A 152 9.93 -4.41 8.97
C ILE A 152 10.16 -4.67 10.46
N GLU A 153 11.14 -5.50 10.80
CA GLU A 153 11.45 -5.82 12.18
C GLU A 153 11.98 -4.60 12.97
N GLU A 154 12.81 -3.77 12.34
CA GLU A 154 13.24 -2.48 12.92
C GLU A 154 12.03 -1.57 13.20
N TYR A 155 11.13 -1.45 12.24
CA TYR A 155 9.92 -0.66 12.44
C TYR A 155 9.06 -1.19 13.59
N LEU A 156 8.73 -2.50 13.60
CA LEU A 156 7.81 -3.08 14.59
C LEU A 156 8.42 -3.17 15.99
N VAL A 157 9.71 -3.53 16.10
CA VAL A 157 10.35 -3.76 17.39
C VAL A 157 10.93 -2.48 17.96
N ASP A 158 11.76 -1.76 17.19
CA ASP A 158 12.49 -0.62 17.74
C ASP A 158 11.61 0.64 17.76
N PHE A 159 10.95 0.94 16.66
CA PHE A 159 10.09 2.12 16.61
C PHE A 159 8.75 1.87 17.32
N MET A 160 7.92 0.97 16.80
CA MET A 160 6.56 0.81 17.32
C MET A 160 6.53 0.35 18.77
N TRP A 161 7.11 -0.81 19.06
CA TRP A 161 7.01 -1.37 20.40
C TRP A 161 7.87 -0.65 21.43
N ASN A 162 9.18 -0.51 21.17
CA ASN A 162 10.12 0.00 22.17
C ASN A 162 10.07 1.53 22.33
N SER A 163 9.63 2.27 21.32
CA SER A 163 9.62 3.74 21.31
C SER A 163 8.20 4.30 21.34
N TYR A 164 7.42 4.08 20.32
CA TYR A 164 6.11 4.72 20.13
C TYR A 164 5.06 4.24 21.14
N MET A 165 4.96 2.95 21.35
CA MET A 165 4.02 2.32 22.30
C MET A 165 4.58 2.12 23.70
N LYS A 166 5.79 2.59 24.03
CA LYS A 166 6.46 2.32 25.30
C LYS A 166 5.66 2.66 26.56
N ASN A 167 4.73 3.61 26.49
CA ASN A 167 3.88 4.00 27.61
C ASN A 167 2.48 3.39 27.54
N SER A 168 2.21 2.55 26.54
CA SER A 168 0.91 1.90 26.34
C SER A 168 1.01 0.37 26.23
N HIS A 169 2.10 -0.22 26.72
CA HIS A 169 2.28 -1.68 26.71
C HIS A 169 1.15 -2.43 27.43
N ASP A 170 0.62 -1.85 28.51
CA ASP A 170 -0.46 -2.47 29.29
C ASP A 170 -1.84 -2.36 28.60
N THR A 171 -1.99 -1.41 27.69
CA THR A 171 -3.25 -1.14 27.00
C THR A 171 -3.21 -1.47 25.52
N PHE A 172 -2.04 -1.69 24.94
CA PHE A 172 -1.81 -1.86 23.51
C PHE A 172 -2.36 -0.72 22.63
N ALA A 173 -2.60 0.45 23.20
CA ALA A 173 -3.13 1.58 22.46
C ALA A 173 -2.06 2.20 21.56
N VAL A 174 -2.44 2.49 20.32
CA VAL A 174 -1.60 3.15 19.32
C VAL A 174 -2.03 4.62 19.22
N ALA A 175 -1.10 5.54 19.43
CA ALA A 175 -1.38 6.97 19.31
C ALA A 175 -1.60 7.36 17.84
N ASN A 176 -2.34 8.48 17.62
CA ASN A 176 -2.68 8.91 16.26
C ASN A 176 -1.51 9.55 15.51
N TYR A 177 -0.66 10.30 16.23
CA TYR A 177 0.41 11.10 15.62
C TYR A 177 1.67 11.10 16.47
N LEU A 178 2.82 11.28 15.80
CA LEU A 178 4.02 11.81 16.46
C LEU A 178 3.85 13.32 16.70
N SER A 179 4.27 13.81 17.86
CA SER A 179 4.38 15.25 18.10
C SER A 179 5.80 15.75 17.90
N ASP A 180 5.96 17.03 17.59
CA ASP A 180 7.26 17.68 17.48
C ASP A 180 8.07 17.67 18.80
N SER A 181 7.38 17.51 19.94
CA SER A 181 7.99 17.50 21.28
C SER A 181 8.21 16.10 21.87
N GLY A 182 7.82 15.04 21.17
CA GLY A 182 7.94 13.65 21.65
C GLY A 182 6.96 12.70 21.00
N ILE A 183 6.96 11.47 21.49
CA ILE A 183 6.28 10.30 20.92
C ILE A 183 4.81 10.27 21.31
N TYR A 184 4.09 11.22 21.52
CA TYR A 184 2.65 11.25 21.66
C TYR A 184 2.14 12.62 21.25
N GLY A 185 1.64 12.70 20.04
CA GLY A 185 1.03 13.91 19.58
C GLY A 185 -0.47 13.77 19.49
N GLY A 186 -1.14 14.87 19.49
CA GLY A 186 -2.48 14.91 19.00
C GLY A 186 -3.58 15.20 20.01
N GLY A 187 -3.54 16.37 20.62
CA GLY A 187 -4.71 16.93 21.31
C GLY A 187 -5.11 16.23 22.61
N ALA A 188 -6.37 16.44 23.03
CA ALA A 188 -6.89 15.95 24.31
C ALA A 188 -7.10 14.42 24.35
N ASN A 189 -7.15 13.75 23.20
CA ASN A 189 -7.24 12.30 23.09
C ASN A 189 -6.37 11.79 21.95
N PRO A 190 -5.10 11.43 22.22
CA PRO A 190 -4.17 10.92 21.21
C PRO A 190 -4.55 9.54 20.65
N TYR A 191 -5.52 8.86 21.22
CA TYR A 191 -5.94 7.49 20.86
C TYR A 191 -7.35 7.46 20.25
N SER A 192 -7.79 8.54 19.61
CA SER A 192 -9.16 8.65 19.09
C SER A 192 -9.36 8.06 17.68
N ARG A 193 -8.28 7.72 16.99
CA ARG A 193 -8.33 7.22 15.62
C ARG A 193 -7.99 5.73 15.54
N THR A 194 -9.00 4.98 15.34
CA THR A 194 -8.98 3.53 15.47
C THR A 194 -8.38 2.76 14.29
N TYR A 195 -8.21 3.38 13.14
CA TYR A 195 -7.58 2.73 12.00
C TYR A 195 -6.06 2.60 12.14
N SER A 196 -5.38 3.50 12.84
CA SER A 196 -3.96 3.36 13.15
C SER A 196 -3.67 2.04 13.88
N GLU A 197 -4.53 1.69 14.84
CA GLU A 197 -4.43 0.42 15.58
C GLU A 197 -4.58 -0.79 14.67
N VAL A 198 -5.55 -0.74 13.75
CA VAL A 198 -5.78 -1.83 12.80
C VAL A 198 -4.58 -2.05 11.87
N MET A 199 -3.99 -0.97 11.36
CA MET A 199 -2.83 -1.04 10.48
C MET A 199 -1.62 -1.63 11.18
N GLU A 200 -1.34 -1.19 12.41
CA GLU A 200 -0.24 -1.74 13.21
C GLU A 200 -0.48 -3.19 13.62
N ALA A 201 -1.69 -3.54 14.05
CA ALA A 201 -2.04 -4.94 14.34
C ALA A 201 -1.83 -5.84 13.11
N THR A 202 -2.21 -5.36 11.93
CA THR A 202 -1.99 -6.06 10.66
C THR A 202 -0.50 -6.23 10.34
N GLY A 203 0.31 -5.20 10.61
CA GLY A 203 1.77 -5.26 10.46
C GLY A 203 2.39 -6.34 11.34
N PHE A 204 2.06 -6.36 12.63
CA PHE A 204 2.51 -7.40 13.57
C PHE A 204 2.02 -8.79 13.17
N PHE A 205 0.76 -8.93 12.77
CA PHE A 205 0.22 -10.22 12.34
C PHE A 205 0.90 -10.77 11.09
N ASN A 206 1.15 -9.94 10.08
CA ASN A 206 1.86 -10.39 8.90
C ASN A 206 3.33 -10.71 9.20
N MET A 207 3.98 -10.04 10.15
CA MET A 207 5.32 -10.43 10.59
C MET A 207 5.33 -11.82 11.26
N TYR A 208 4.33 -12.15 12.08
CA TYR A 208 4.10 -13.52 12.56
C TYR A 208 4.03 -14.51 11.39
N ARG A 209 3.22 -14.21 10.38
CA ARG A 209 3.04 -15.07 9.18
C ARG A 209 4.35 -15.24 8.40
N ILE A 210 5.13 -14.16 8.25
CA ILE A 210 6.44 -14.19 7.58
C ILE A 210 7.39 -15.15 8.31
N GLU A 211 7.54 -15.01 9.63
CA GLU A 211 8.44 -15.87 10.39
C GLU A 211 7.99 -17.34 10.35
N LYS A 212 6.69 -17.62 10.47
CA LYS A 212 6.16 -18.99 10.35
C LYS A 212 6.38 -19.60 8.97
N ALA A 213 6.25 -18.80 7.90
CA ALA A 213 6.44 -19.26 6.53
C ALA A 213 7.94 -19.37 6.14
N TYR A 214 8.77 -18.49 6.67
CA TYR A 214 10.18 -18.34 6.28
C TYR A 214 11.11 -18.27 7.49
N PRO A 215 11.17 -19.30 8.36
CA PRO A 215 11.83 -19.24 9.66
C PRO A 215 13.36 -19.05 9.61
N ASN A 216 13.96 -19.19 8.44
CA ASN A 216 15.41 -19.05 8.22
C ASN A 216 15.75 -17.89 7.27
N LEU A 217 14.81 -17.00 6.97
CA LEU A 217 15.03 -15.89 6.04
C LEU A 217 15.99 -14.85 6.60
N ILE A 218 15.83 -14.51 7.88
CA ILE A 218 16.67 -13.61 8.65
C ILE A 218 16.96 -14.22 10.04
N ASN A 219 17.76 -13.54 10.83
CA ASN A 219 17.90 -13.87 12.25
C ASN A 219 16.87 -13.06 13.06
N TYR A 220 15.65 -13.56 13.15
CA TYR A 220 14.55 -12.88 13.82
C TYR A 220 14.88 -12.53 15.28
N ARG A 221 14.60 -11.30 15.68
CA ARG A 221 14.90 -10.79 17.03
C ARG A 221 13.82 -11.11 18.05
N LYS A 222 12.62 -11.43 17.59
CA LYS A 222 11.47 -11.87 18.40
C LYS A 222 10.91 -13.16 17.82
N SER A 223 10.18 -13.94 18.61
CA SER A 223 9.50 -15.14 18.11
C SER A 223 8.19 -14.78 17.40
N ALA A 224 7.74 -15.66 16.52
CA ALA A 224 6.46 -15.54 15.84
C ALA A 224 5.31 -15.29 16.83
N GLU A 225 5.28 -16.05 17.95
CA GLU A 225 4.27 -15.88 19.00
C GLU A 225 4.29 -14.46 19.58
N TRP A 226 5.48 -13.87 19.76
CA TRP A 226 5.57 -12.50 20.25
C TRP A 226 4.89 -11.50 19.32
N TYR A 227 5.06 -11.64 18.00
CA TYR A 227 4.37 -10.79 17.02
C TYR A 227 2.86 -11.03 17.04
N LEU A 228 2.43 -12.29 17.16
CA LEU A 228 0.99 -12.63 17.24
C LEU A 228 0.33 -12.06 18.50
N GLU A 229 1.01 -12.13 19.65
CA GLU A 229 0.52 -11.50 20.89
C GLU A 229 0.35 -9.98 20.75
N LYS A 230 1.29 -9.28 20.06
CA LYS A 230 1.15 -7.83 19.85
C LYS A 230 0.00 -7.51 18.93
N ALA A 231 -0.17 -8.25 17.85
CA ALA A 231 -1.30 -8.12 16.95
C ALA A 231 -2.63 -8.29 17.69
N TYR A 232 -2.76 -9.37 18.46
CA TYR A 232 -3.95 -9.63 19.27
C TYR A 232 -4.22 -8.53 20.28
N GLY A 233 -3.20 -8.09 21.03
CA GLY A 233 -3.33 -7.06 22.04
C GLY A 233 -3.85 -5.73 21.47
N ILE A 234 -3.30 -5.31 20.34
CA ILE A 234 -3.74 -4.09 19.64
C ILE A 234 -5.18 -4.26 19.13
N TYR A 235 -5.50 -5.38 18.48
CA TYR A 235 -6.84 -5.63 17.95
C TYR A 235 -7.91 -5.71 19.03
N SER A 236 -7.65 -6.43 20.10
CA SER A 236 -8.60 -6.59 21.20
C SER A 236 -8.87 -5.28 21.94
N ASN A 237 -7.85 -4.43 22.12
CA ASN A 237 -8.02 -3.07 22.63
C ASN A 237 -8.88 -2.24 21.69
N ARG A 238 -8.60 -2.30 20.39
CA ARG A 238 -9.29 -1.56 19.35
C ARG A 238 -10.80 -1.83 19.32
N VAL A 239 -11.19 -3.10 19.21
CA VAL A 239 -12.59 -3.50 19.09
C VAL A 239 -13.38 -3.16 20.35
N SER A 240 -12.76 -3.22 21.52
CA SER A 240 -13.39 -2.81 22.78
C SER A 240 -13.63 -1.31 22.84
N ALA A 241 -12.85 -0.48 22.14
CA ALA A 241 -12.94 0.97 22.15
C ALA A 241 -13.95 1.54 21.14
N SER A 242 -14.08 0.94 19.97
CA SER A 242 -15.02 1.41 18.93
C SER A 242 -15.21 0.36 17.82
N PRO A 243 -16.40 -0.16 17.60
CA PRO A 243 -16.69 -1.20 16.62
C PRO A 243 -16.85 -0.62 15.21
N ILE A 244 -15.82 -0.03 14.64
CA ILE A 244 -15.89 0.47 13.26
C ILE A 244 -14.85 -0.28 12.43
N GLY A 245 -15.32 -1.13 11.52
CA GLY A 245 -14.51 -1.92 10.61
C GLY A 245 -14.31 -1.22 9.28
N PHE A 246 -13.08 -0.78 9.00
CA PHE A 246 -12.74 -0.26 7.69
C PHE A 246 -11.42 -0.78 7.11
N TYR A 247 -10.47 -1.19 7.95
CA TYR A 247 -9.13 -1.53 7.48
C TYR A 247 -8.64 -2.80 8.17
N GLY A 248 -8.29 -3.83 7.40
CA GLY A 248 -7.62 -5.02 7.90
C GLY A 248 -8.46 -6.02 8.67
N GLU A 249 -9.75 -5.76 8.94
CA GLU A 249 -10.62 -6.71 9.64
C GLU A 249 -10.79 -8.03 8.88
N GLN A 250 -10.60 -8.04 7.58
CA GLN A 250 -10.57 -9.27 6.79
C GLN A 250 -9.51 -10.27 7.25
N GLN A 251 -8.50 -9.84 8.01
CA GLN A 251 -7.46 -10.70 8.55
C GLN A 251 -7.81 -11.29 9.94
N ILE A 252 -8.87 -10.82 10.59
CA ILE A 252 -9.28 -11.30 11.92
C ILE A 252 -9.57 -12.81 11.93
N PRO A 253 -10.29 -13.39 10.96
CA PRO A 253 -10.49 -14.85 10.92
C PRO A 253 -9.16 -15.61 10.91
N ASP A 254 -8.21 -15.20 10.07
CA ASP A 254 -6.89 -15.81 9.99
C ASP A 254 -6.10 -15.65 11.30
N MET A 255 -6.24 -14.51 11.98
CA MET A 255 -5.61 -14.27 13.29
C MET A 255 -6.20 -15.15 14.37
N ILE A 256 -7.52 -15.36 14.39
CA ILE A 256 -8.20 -16.29 15.32
C ILE A 256 -7.68 -17.72 15.09
N GLU A 257 -7.58 -18.16 13.85
CA GLU A 257 -7.01 -19.48 13.52
C GLU A 257 -5.55 -19.60 13.97
N ALA A 258 -4.75 -18.55 13.77
CA ALA A 258 -3.37 -18.53 14.23
C ALA A 258 -3.25 -18.60 15.76
N LEU A 259 -4.09 -17.88 16.51
CA LEU A 259 -4.13 -17.93 17.97
C LEU A 259 -4.43 -19.36 18.46
N TYR A 260 -5.41 -20.02 17.86
CA TYR A 260 -5.70 -21.43 18.20
C TYR A 260 -4.54 -22.36 17.85
N ALA A 261 -3.88 -22.15 16.71
CA ALA A 261 -2.74 -22.97 16.28
C ALA A 261 -1.55 -22.87 17.21
N GLU A 262 -1.32 -21.71 17.83
CA GLU A 262 -0.28 -21.48 18.83
C GLU A 262 -0.71 -21.83 20.27
N GLY A 263 -1.93 -22.35 20.45
CA GLY A 263 -2.45 -22.74 21.76
C GLY A 263 -2.98 -21.57 22.61
N LEU A 264 -3.11 -20.38 22.04
CA LEU A 264 -3.66 -19.16 22.67
C LEU A 264 -5.20 -19.19 22.54
N THR A 265 -5.82 -20.19 23.16
CA THR A 265 -7.25 -20.49 22.97
C THR A 265 -8.15 -19.42 23.57
N ASP A 266 -7.80 -18.89 24.74
CA ASP A 266 -8.58 -17.85 25.42
C ASP A 266 -8.57 -16.55 24.62
N GLU A 267 -7.43 -16.18 24.01
CA GLU A 267 -7.26 -15.03 23.14
C GLU A 267 -8.06 -15.20 21.85
N GLY A 268 -8.02 -16.39 21.26
CA GLY A 268 -8.81 -16.73 20.07
C GLY A 268 -10.31 -16.63 20.33
N ASP A 269 -10.79 -17.18 21.44
CA ASP A 269 -12.19 -17.10 21.85
C ASP A 269 -12.62 -15.65 22.12
N ASN A 270 -11.77 -14.87 22.80
CA ASN A 270 -12.04 -13.47 23.06
C ASN A 270 -12.13 -12.66 21.75
N LEU A 271 -11.17 -12.82 20.83
CA LEU A 271 -11.19 -12.10 19.56
C LEU A 271 -12.40 -12.47 18.71
N LYS A 272 -12.79 -13.76 18.72
CA LYS A 272 -13.99 -14.24 18.04
C LYS A 272 -15.27 -13.60 18.59
N VAL A 273 -15.37 -13.42 19.91
CA VAL A 273 -16.52 -12.74 20.54
C VAL A 273 -16.54 -11.25 20.20
N LEU A 274 -15.36 -10.60 20.18
CA LEU A 274 -15.24 -9.17 19.83
C LEU A 274 -15.58 -8.90 18.35
N PHE A 275 -15.36 -9.87 17.48
CA PHE A 275 -15.61 -9.75 16.05
C PHE A 275 -17.03 -10.11 15.63
N ALA A 276 -17.80 -10.84 16.46
CA ALA A 276 -19.18 -11.27 16.17
C ALA A 276 -20.19 -10.14 16.36
#